data_a144b2eabcdc9740fa118dd6b5f45c01
#
_entry.id   a144b2eabcdc9740fa118dd6b5f45c01
#
_cell.length_a   1.000
_cell.length_b   1.000
_cell.length_c   1.000
_cell.angle_alpha   90.00
_cell.angle_beta   90.00
_cell.angle_gamma   90.00
#
_symmetry.space_group_name_H-M   'P 1'
#
loop_
_entity.id
_entity.type
_entity.pdbx_description
1 polymer ?
#
loop_
_entity_poly.entity_id
_entity_poly.type
_entity_poly.pdbx_seq_one_letter_code
_entity_poly.pdbx_strand_id
1 'polypeptide(L)'
;MSAKNTTVPVSTRFTREGMQVLFMAIFVLLAAIMREVNLLIILAGTLLAILLIQWRVCAKTLIGLSTYRRLPRSMHSRKGFEVELVITNPKKWLGAWLVLAQDRIKYVSADVASEQISQGIGMLYSSIAPRSTCIQRYCCTTQRHGEYQFLGTELTTRFPFGLLRGIMPHNGGDTFIVQPAIGKLTPLWLELFGIRTSNARLRQTRSLSDEGDFFGLRAYRPGDSPRWIHWRSSARRDELVIKQFQQADSRELIVLLDLFPSSSLDQQHRDSHQKHEELAIEFVATLASHIASSNFGVITVAIADAEPTITGRIQSRSQSSGLLDRLALAHCGEEDKIQSALSLLEREFRRVENLMVVSTRPQVAFQSQHNENTAIIFWRSMTWLDASAGDLTKYFAPAE
;
A
#
# COMPACT_ATOMS: atom_id res chain seq x y z
N MET A 1 -10.20 -6.61 20.09
CA MET A 1 -9.23 -7.50 20.76
C MET A 1 -8.55 -6.70 21.86
N SER A 2 -8.59 -7.18 23.10
CA SER A 2 -8.11 -6.46 24.29
C SER A 2 -6.58 -6.59 24.33
N ALA A 3 -5.88 -5.50 24.06
CA ALA A 3 -4.42 -5.45 24.22
C ALA A 3 -4.08 -5.64 25.70
N LYS A 4 -3.36 -6.71 26.03
CA LYS A 4 -2.76 -6.91 27.35
C LYS A 4 -1.91 -5.70 27.69
N ASN A 5 -2.32 -4.93 28.69
CA ASN A 5 -1.53 -3.87 29.31
C ASN A 5 -0.29 -4.49 29.98
N THR A 6 0.75 -4.73 29.23
CA THR A 6 2.08 -4.93 29.80
C THR A 6 2.58 -3.55 30.23
N THR A 7 2.61 -3.31 31.52
CA THR A 7 3.19 -2.09 32.10
C THR A 7 4.70 -2.07 31.85
N VAL A 8 5.09 -1.42 30.77
CA VAL A 8 6.51 -1.22 30.45
C VAL A 8 7.08 -0.20 31.46
N PRO A 9 8.23 -0.45 32.08
CA PRO A 9 8.81 0.46 33.04
C PRO A 9 9.20 1.79 32.38
N VAL A 10 8.82 2.88 33.01
CA VAL A 10 9.24 4.24 32.58
C VAL A 10 10.70 4.43 32.97
N SER A 11 11.55 4.69 31.97
CA SER A 11 12.92 5.11 32.22
C SER A 11 13.01 6.62 32.34
N THR A 12 13.81 7.10 33.30
CA THR A 12 14.06 8.54 33.44
C THR A 12 15.54 8.82 33.24
N ARG A 13 15.85 9.84 32.45
CA ARG A 13 17.22 10.28 32.17
C ARG A 13 17.37 11.77 32.47
N PHE A 14 18.52 12.15 32.99
CA PHE A 14 18.87 13.56 33.16
C PHE A 14 19.04 14.23 31.79
N THR A 15 18.54 15.44 31.66
CA THR A 15 18.89 16.33 30.56
C THR A 15 20.25 16.99 30.87
N ARG A 16 20.83 17.70 29.89
CA ARG A 16 22.07 18.45 30.10
C ARG A 16 21.90 19.50 31.22
N GLU A 17 20.77 20.19 31.16
CA GLU A 17 20.37 21.20 32.15
C GLU A 17 20.17 20.56 33.52
N GLY A 18 19.50 19.39 33.56
CA GLY A 18 19.31 18.65 34.82
C GLY A 18 20.61 18.20 35.47
N MET A 19 21.57 17.79 34.66
CA MET A 19 22.90 17.43 35.14
C MET A 19 23.63 18.63 35.75
N GLN A 20 23.56 19.81 35.06
CA GLN A 20 24.15 21.05 35.57
C GLN A 20 23.53 21.47 36.91
N VAL A 21 22.19 21.40 37.04
CA VAL A 21 21.50 21.71 38.27
C VAL A 21 21.88 20.73 39.37
N LEU A 22 22.03 19.46 39.05
CA LEU A 22 22.48 18.45 40.05
C LEU A 22 23.90 18.77 40.57
N PHE A 23 24.85 19.03 39.64
CA PHE A 23 26.22 19.42 40.05
C PHE A 23 26.23 20.72 40.86
N MET A 24 25.45 21.73 40.47
CA MET A 24 25.32 23.00 41.22
C MET A 24 24.77 22.74 42.62
N ALA A 25 23.72 21.91 42.73
CA ALA A 25 23.14 21.57 44.04
C ALA A 25 24.12 20.87 44.97
N ILE A 26 24.90 19.96 44.44
CA ILE A 26 25.95 19.23 45.18
C ILE A 26 27.07 20.21 45.62
N PHE A 27 27.52 21.08 44.69
CA PHE A 27 28.53 22.08 45.00
C PHE A 27 28.11 23.05 46.07
N VAL A 28 26.89 23.57 45.99
CA VAL A 28 26.30 24.47 46.99
C VAL A 28 26.16 23.75 48.33
N LEU A 29 25.75 22.46 48.32
CA LEU A 29 25.63 21.68 49.54
C LEU A 29 27.00 21.49 50.27
N LEU A 30 28.05 21.17 49.47
CA LEU A 30 29.38 21.06 50.01
C LEU A 30 29.90 22.37 50.60
N ALA A 31 29.69 23.49 49.87
CA ALA A 31 30.09 24.80 50.37
C ALA A 31 29.29 25.20 51.62
N ALA A 32 28.01 24.82 51.72
CA ALA A 32 27.17 25.06 52.88
C ALA A 32 27.67 24.34 54.15
N ILE A 33 28.09 23.08 53.99
CA ILE A 33 28.65 22.27 55.06
C ILE A 33 30.00 22.83 55.52
N MET A 34 30.87 23.23 54.59
CA MET A 34 32.18 23.79 54.95
C MET A 34 32.13 25.17 55.60
N ARG A 35 31.11 25.96 55.30
CA ARG A 35 30.98 27.31 55.79
C ARG A 35 29.95 27.47 56.92
N GLU A 36 29.26 26.40 57.30
CA GLU A 36 28.22 26.39 58.35
C GLU A 36 27.09 27.40 58.11
N VAL A 37 26.80 27.72 56.84
CA VAL A 37 25.80 28.73 56.44
C VAL A 37 24.44 28.06 56.18
N ASN A 38 23.51 28.21 57.11
CA ASN A 38 22.18 27.59 57.04
C ASN A 38 21.39 27.97 55.79
N LEU A 39 21.55 29.19 55.27
CA LEU A 39 20.87 29.66 54.06
C LEU A 39 21.28 28.84 52.80
N LEU A 40 22.56 28.48 52.70
CA LEU A 40 23.07 27.66 51.63
C LEU A 40 22.54 26.20 51.72
N ILE A 41 22.33 25.70 52.93
CA ILE A 41 21.72 24.36 53.13
C ILE A 41 20.29 24.33 52.60
N ILE A 42 19.51 25.39 52.90
CA ILE A 42 18.13 25.54 52.42
C ILE A 42 18.12 25.64 50.89
N LEU A 43 19.02 26.43 50.30
CA LEU A 43 19.13 26.57 48.84
C LEU A 43 19.47 25.24 48.17
N ALA A 44 20.44 24.50 48.67
CA ALA A 44 20.80 23.17 48.16
C ALA A 44 19.63 22.17 48.28
N GLY A 45 18.95 22.19 49.44
CA GLY A 45 17.77 21.36 49.69
C GLY A 45 16.62 21.66 48.74
N THR A 46 16.36 22.94 48.41
CA THR A 46 15.33 23.32 47.44
C THR A 46 15.68 22.83 46.00
N LEU A 47 16.94 22.96 45.59
CA LEU A 47 17.37 22.45 44.27
C LEU A 47 17.22 20.94 44.18
N LEU A 48 17.60 20.17 45.17
CA LEU A 48 17.42 18.75 45.24
C LEU A 48 15.95 18.32 45.27
N ALA A 49 15.12 19.06 46.02
CA ALA A 49 13.68 18.85 46.10
C ALA A 49 13.00 19.05 44.70
N ILE A 50 13.41 20.05 43.95
CA ILE A 50 12.92 20.28 42.59
C ILE A 50 13.25 19.09 41.65
N LEU A 51 14.46 18.56 41.73
CA LEU A 51 14.86 17.38 40.94
C LEU A 51 14.04 16.13 41.32
N LEU A 52 13.81 15.92 42.60
CA LEU A 52 13.03 14.79 43.11
C LEU A 52 11.55 14.90 42.72
N ILE A 53 10.97 16.08 42.86
CA ILE A 53 9.60 16.35 42.40
C ILE A 53 9.46 16.10 40.92
N GLN A 54 10.40 16.62 40.11
CA GLN A 54 10.37 16.38 38.67
C GLN A 54 10.49 14.93 38.32
N TRP A 55 11.40 14.17 38.93
CA TRP A 55 11.52 12.74 38.70
C TRP A 55 10.20 12.01 38.94
N ARG A 56 9.55 12.33 40.04
CA ARG A 56 8.28 11.72 40.43
C ARG A 56 7.13 12.11 39.49
N VAL A 57 7.09 13.37 39.08
CA VAL A 57 6.06 13.88 38.16
C VAL A 57 6.23 13.32 36.77
N CYS A 58 7.46 13.30 36.20
CA CYS A 58 7.76 12.68 34.92
C CYS A 58 7.31 11.22 34.86
N ALA A 59 7.70 10.42 35.85
CA ALA A 59 7.34 9.01 35.91
C ALA A 59 5.80 8.83 35.99
N LYS A 60 5.14 9.52 36.93
CA LYS A 60 3.69 9.44 37.12
C LYS A 60 2.89 9.97 35.93
N THR A 61 3.41 10.92 35.19
CA THR A 61 2.76 11.47 33.99
C THR A 61 2.62 10.41 32.91
N LEU A 62 3.66 9.62 32.67
CA LEU A 62 3.65 8.61 31.59
C LEU A 62 3.01 7.28 32.00
N ILE A 63 3.21 6.82 33.25
CA ILE A 63 2.68 5.55 33.72
C ILE A 63 1.17 5.46 33.46
N GLY A 64 0.76 4.35 32.83
CA GLY A 64 -0.65 4.02 32.59
C GLY A 64 -1.28 4.71 31.39
N LEU A 65 -0.56 5.52 30.62
CA LEU A 65 -1.05 5.96 29.31
C LEU A 65 -1.12 4.75 28.38
N SER A 66 -2.18 4.69 27.57
CA SER A 66 -2.32 3.69 26.52
C SER A 66 -2.39 4.37 25.15
N THR A 67 -1.77 3.76 24.16
CA THR A 67 -1.76 4.27 22.78
C THR A 67 -2.36 3.26 21.84
N TYR A 68 -3.12 3.71 20.85
CA TYR A 68 -3.50 2.89 19.72
C TYR A 68 -3.60 3.76 18.47
N ARG A 69 -3.51 3.11 17.31
CA ARG A 69 -3.52 3.79 16.00
C ARG A 69 -4.77 3.44 15.24
N ARG A 70 -5.22 4.40 14.44
CA ARG A 70 -6.24 4.19 13.42
C ARG A 70 -5.65 4.52 12.07
N LEU A 71 -5.68 3.55 11.18
CA LEU A 71 -5.20 3.67 9.82
C LEU A 71 -6.38 3.82 8.85
N PRO A 72 -6.21 4.54 7.74
CA PRO A 72 -7.21 4.55 6.68
C PRO A 72 -7.30 3.17 6.01
N ARG A 73 -8.41 2.93 5.32
CA ARG A 73 -8.68 1.62 4.67
C ARG A 73 -7.78 1.36 3.46
N SER A 74 -7.32 2.40 2.79
CA SER A 74 -6.43 2.30 1.63
C SER A 74 -5.28 3.30 1.78
N MET A 75 -4.07 2.83 1.59
CA MET A 75 -2.84 3.60 1.68
C MET A 75 -2.03 3.31 0.44
N HIS A 76 -1.63 4.35 -0.28
CA HIS A 76 -0.84 4.22 -1.50
C HIS A 76 0.56 4.79 -1.30
N SER A 77 1.56 4.16 -1.91
CA SER A 77 2.92 4.68 -1.91
C SER A 77 2.98 6.04 -2.61
N ARG A 78 3.96 6.85 -2.26
CA ARG A 78 4.16 8.24 -2.73
C ARG A 78 3.02 9.21 -2.42
N LYS A 79 1.90 8.74 -1.93
CA LYS A 79 0.77 9.56 -1.50
C LYS A 79 0.72 9.59 0.01
N GLY A 80 0.73 10.80 0.59
CA GLY A 80 0.56 10.96 2.03
C GLY A 80 -0.78 10.41 2.51
N PHE A 81 -0.76 9.65 3.59
CA PHE A 81 -1.96 9.17 4.27
C PHE A 81 -1.95 9.60 5.74
N GLU A 82 -3.13 9.85 6.28
CA GLU A 82 -3.27 10.29 7.66
C GLU A 82 -3.32 9.10 8.62
N VAL A 83 -2.47 9.13 9.63
CA VAL A 83 -2.49 8.19 10.75
C VAL A 83 -3.01 8.92 11.97
N GLU A 84 -4.08 8.40 12.58
CA GLU A 84 -4.58 8.93 13.86
C GLU A 84 -3.90 8.18 15.00
N LEU A 85 -3.09 8.88 15.78
CA LEU A 85 -2.56 8.37 17.04
C LEU A 85 -3.45 8.82 18.18
N VAL A 86 -3.99 7.85 18.88
CA VAL A 86 -4.92 8.04 19.99
C VAL A 86 -4.22 7.70 21.28
N ILE A 87 -4.14 8.66 22.20
CA ILE A 87 -3.60 8.47 23.55
C ILE A 87 -4.73 8.59 24.56
N THR A 88 -4.89 7.57 25.38
CA THR A 88 -5.89 7.54 26.45
C THR A 88 -5.22 7.60 27.81
N ASN A 89 -5.70 8.52 28.65
CA ASN A 89 -5.27 8.65 30.03
C ASN A 89 -6.35 8.08 30.96
N PRO A 90 -6.18 6.84 31.47
CA PRO A 90 -7.17 6.22 32.34
C PRO A 90 -7.10 6.71 33.80
N LYS A 91 -6.13 7.54 34.15
CA LYS A 91 -5.94 8.03 35.51
C LYS A 91 -7.11 8.89 35.98
N LYS A 92 -7.44 8.78 37.27
CA LYS A 92 -8.60 9.50 37.83
C LYS A 92 -8.33 10.98 38.12
N TRP A 93 -7.10 11.29 38.54
CA TRP A 93 -6.76 12.60 39.13
C TRP A 93 -5.57 13.28 38.45
N LEU A 94 -4.73 12.53 37.75
CA LEU A 94 -3.49 13.06 37.19
C LEU A 94 -3.60 13.20 35.68
N GLY A 95 -3.51 14.44 35.19
CA GLY A 95 -3.33 14.73 33.77
C GLY A 95 -1.91 14.38 33.29
N ALA A 96 -1.73 14.29 32.00
CA ALA A 96 -0.42 14.20 31.39
C ALA A 96 -0.16 15.48 30.58
N TRP A 97 1.03 16.07 30.76
CA TRP A 97 1.39 17.34 30.14
C TRP A 97 2.66 17.20 29.32
N LEU A 98 2.71 17.91 28.20
CA LEU A 98 3.84 17.99 27.29
C LEU A 98 4.38 16.59 26.90
N VAL A 99 3.46 15.73 26.50
CA VAL A 99 3.81 14.38 26.06
C VAL A 99 4.15 14.41 24.56
N LEU A 100 5.40 14.12 24.23
CA LEU A 100 5.85 13.91 22.86
C LEU A 100 5.73 12.44 22.55
N ALA A 101 4.93 12.12 21.54
CA ALA A 101 4.80 10.76 21.01
C ALA A 101 5.57 10.66 19.70
N GLN A 102 6.42 9.65 19.58
CA GLN A 102 7.20 9.37 18.38
C GLN A 102 6.91 7.94 17.91
N ASP A 103 6.37 7.81 16.70
CA ASP A 103 6.15 6.53 16.05
C ASP A 103 7.36 6.14 15.19
N ARG A 104 7.71 4.86 15.22
CA ARG A 104 8.75 4.28 14.36
C ARG A 104 8.13 3.23 13.48
N ILE A 105 8.40 3.33 12.17
CA ILE A 105 7.88 2.43 11.16
C ILE A 105 9.06 1.76 10.48
N LYS A 106 8.96 0.45 10.28
CA LYS A 106 9.93 -0.37 9.54
C LYS A 106 9.24 -0.95 8.31
N TYR A 107 9.95 -0.96 7.18
CA TYR A 107 9.56 -1.73 6.00
C TYR A 107 9.90 -3.20 6.24
N VAL A 108 8.93 -4.09 6.00
CA VAL A 108 9.12 -5.55 6.13
C VAL A 108 9.51 -6.07 4.75
N SER A 109 10.80 -6.23 4.51
CA SER A 109 11.32 -6.82 3.27
C SER A 109 11.86 -8.22 3.55
N ALA A 110 11.75 -9.11 2.58
CA ALA A 110 12.41 -10.40 2.60
C ALA A 110 13.95 -10.25 2.56
N ASP A 111 14.45 -9.16 1.97
CA ASP A 111 15.88 -8.85 1.93
C ASP A 111 16.32 -8.12 3.20
N VAL A 112 17.12 -8.77 4.00
CA VAL A 112 17.61 -8.34 5.33
C VAL A 112 18.47 -7.05 5.27
N ALA A 113 18.90 -6.58 4.10
CA ALA A 113 19.90 -5.53 3.96
C ALA A 113 19.37 -4.08 3.99
N SER A 114 18.08 -3.83 3.89
CA SER A 114 17.54 -2.47 3.84
C SER A 114 16.54 -2.18 4.97
N GLU A 115 17.03 -2.13 6.21
CA GLU A 115 16.27 -1.56 7.32
C GLU A 115 16.08 -0.05 7.13
N GLN A 116 15.21 0.36 6.25
CA GLN A 116 14.77 1.76 6.24
C GLN A 116 13.81 1.99 7.41
N ILE A 117 14.38 2.33 8.54
CA ILE A 117 13.60 2.88 9.66
C ILE A 117 13.21 4.29 9.26
N SER A 118 11.94 4.50 8.94
CA SER A 118 11.41 5.84 8.78
C SER A 118 11.60 6.59 10.09
N GLN A 119 12.23 7.77 10.04
CA GLN A 119 12.44 8.59 11.23
C GLN A 119 11.10 8.87 11.89
N GLY A 120 11.05 8.67 13.21
CA GLY A 120 9.84 8.81 13.98
C GLY A 120 9.23 10.21 13.86
N ILE A 121 8.01 10.26 13.41
CA ILE A 121 7.23 11.50 13.38
C ILE A 121 6.83 11.84 14.80
N GLY A 122 7.30 12.99 15.29
CA GLY A 122 7.02 13.44 16.65
C GLY A 122 5.75 14.30 16.71
N MET A 123 4.83 13.94 17.61
CA MET A 123 3.61 14.70 17.88
C MET A 123 3.59 15.14 19.35
N LEU A 124 3.35 16.42 19.56
CA LEU A 124 3.29 16.99 20.90
C LEU A 124 1.83 17.09 21.38
N TYR A 125 1.52 16.39 22.44
CA TYR A 125 0.27 16.51 23.19
C TYR A 125 0.48 17.49 24.34
N SER A 126 -0.09 18.70 24.25
CA SER A 126 0.09 19.74 25.25
C SER A 126 -0.45 19.33 26.62
N SER A 127 -1.65 18.76 26.64
CA SER A 127 -2.26 18.20 27.85
C SER A 127 -3.25 17.09 27.51
N ILE A 128 -3.27 16.05 28.33
CA ILE A 128 -4.25 14.97 28.27
C ILE A 128 -4.91 14.91 29.63
N ALA A 129 -6.17 15.34 29.72
CA ALA A 129 -6.90 15.40 30.97
C ALA A 129 -7.10 13.99 31.59
N PRO A 130 -7.37 13.90 32.89
CA PRO A 130 -7.75 12.64 33.53
C PRO A 130 -9.00 12.05 32.87
N ARG A 131 -9.04 10.70 32.72
CA ARG A 131 -10.14 9.95 32.10
C ARG A 131 -10.53 10.44 30.70
N SER A 132 -9.59 10.98 29.95
CA SER A 132 -9.83 11.49 28.62
C SER A 132 -8.96 10.81 27.57
N THR A 133 -9.40 10.94 26.33
CA THR A 133 -8.70 10.48 25.13
C THR A 133 -8.37 11.69 24.27
N CYS A 134 -7.14 11.79 23.80
CA CYS A 134 -6.69 12.80 22.88
C CYS A 134 -6.27 12.14 21.56
N ILE A 135 -6.73 12.73 20.46
CA ILE A 135 -6.44 12.23 19.09
C ILE A 135 -5.63 13.29 18.38
N GLN A 136 -4.53 12.88 17.81
CA GLN A 136 -3.78 13.70 16.86
C GLN A 136 -3.54 12.94 15.57
N ARG A 137 -3.46 13.68 14.47
CA ARG A 137 -3.23 13.16 13.12
C ARG A 137 -1.87 13.60 12.64
N TYR A 138 -1.19 12.69 11.98
CA TYR A 138 0.02 13.00 11.27
C TYR A 138 -0.01 12.38 9.87
N CYS A 139 0.65 13.06 8.94
CA CYS A 139 0.79 12.56 7.59
C CYS A 139 2.03 11.65 7.51
N CYS A 140 1.82 10.44 7.06
CA CYS A 140 2.88 9.48 6.76
C CYS A 140 2.99 9.33 5.24
N THR A 141 4.21 9.33 4.72
CA THR A 141 4.48 9.10 3.31
C THR A 141 5.50 7.98 3.20
N THR A 142 5.19 6.99 2.40
CA THR A 142 6.09 5.88 2.10
C THR A 142 6.51 5.94 0.64
N GLN A 143 7.77 5.64 0.36
CA GLN A 143 8.29 5.67 -1.01
C GLN A 143 7.92 4.41 -1.80
N ARG A 144 7.81 3.27 -1.13
CA ARG A 144 7.56 1.96 -1.72
C ARG A 144 6.23 1.40 -1.26
N HIS A 145 5.64 0.55 -2.09
CA HIS A 145 4.55 -0.33 -1.68
C HIS A 145 5.11 -1.53 -0.89
N GLY A 146 4.25 -2.22 -0.17
CA GLY A 146 4.64 -3.41 0.57
C GLY A 146 4.09 -3.46 1.98
N GLU A 147 4.58 -4.41 2.75
CA GLU A 147 4.24 -4.56 4.16
C GLU A 147 5.12 -3.68 5.03
N TYR A 148 4.49 -2.95 5.95
CA TYR A 148 5.14 -2.11 6.94
C TYR A 148 4.71 -2.52 8.33
N GLN A 149 5.61 -2.36 9.30
CA GLN A 149 5.36 -2.66 10.71
C GLN A 149 5.65 -1.45 11.58
N PHE A 150 4.76 -1.14 12.50
CA PHE A 150 5.04 -0.22 13.57
C PHE A 150 5.92 -0.90 14.62
N LEU A 151 7.12 -0.38 14.84
CA LEU A 151 8.03 -0.88 15.89
C LEU A 151 7.57 -0.47 17.27
N GLY A 152 6.71 0.55 17.37
CA GLY A 152 6.15 1.07 18.60
C GLY A 152 6.10 2.58 18.65
N THR A 153 5.43 3.10 19.69
CA THR A 153 5.38 4.53 20.02
C THR A 153 6.26 4.78 21.22
N GLU A 154 7.20 5.71 21.11
CA GLU A 154 7.95 6.21 22.26
C GLU A 154 7.24 7.45 22.81
N LEU A 155 6.70 7.36 24.03
CA LEU A 155 6.15 8.49 24.75
C LEU A 155 7.22 9.13 25.64
N THR A 156 7.44 10.43 25.46
CA THR A 156 8.42 11.14 26.26
C THR A 156 7.81 12.41 26.85
N THR A 157 8.25 12.79 28.06
CA THR A 157 7.92 14.07 28.65
C THR A 157 9.11 14.67 29.37
N ARG A 158 9.17 15.99 29.39
CA ARG A 158 10.16 16.75 30.18
C ARG A 158 9.49 17.67 31.23
N PHE A 159 8.18 17.50 31.40
CA PHE A 159 7.39 18.33 32.33
C PHE A 159 7.77 17.99 33.78
N PRO A 160 7.82 18.96 34.72
CA PRO A 160 7.49 20.40 34.53
C PRO A 160 8.70 21.28 34.14
N PHE A 161 9.91 21.05 34.66
CA PHE A 161 11.03 21.99 34.57
C PHE A 161 12.05 21.67 33.45
N GLY A 162 11.90 20.54 32.75
CA GLY A 162 12.82 20.16 31.68
C GLY A 162 14.13 19.50 32.13
N LEU A 163 14.38 19.34 33.43
CA LEU A 163 15.62 18.83 33.99
C LEU A 163 15.78 17.31 33.86
N LEU A 164 14.65 16.58 33.78
CA LEU A 164 14.61 15.14 33.52
C LEU A 164 13.69 14.84 32.33
N ARG A 165 14.06 13.83 31.56
CA ARG A 165 13.25 13.27 30.49
C ARG A 165 12.74 11.89 30.92
N GLY A 166 11.42 11.75 31.01
CA GLY A 166 10.76 10.45 31.14
C GLY A 166 10.56 9.83 29.76
N ILE A 167 10.80 8.54 29.63
CA ILE A 167 10.66 7.78 28.40
C ILE A 167 9.87 6.51 28.70
N MET A 168 8.79 6.31 27.97
CA MET A 168 7.97 5.10 28.03
C MET A 168 7.80 4.55 26.63
N PRO A 169 8.48 3.45 26.29
CA PRO A 169 8.23 2.76 25.05
C PRO A 169 6.88 2.04 25.13
N HIS A 170 6.10 2.13 24.08
CA HIS A 170 4.88 1.37 23.90
C HIS A 170 5.10 0.40 22.76
N ASN A 171 4.93 -0.88 23.00
CA ASN A 171 5.19 -1.89 22.00
C ASN A 171 4.25 -1.70 20.80
N GLY A 172 4.85 -1.73 19.62
CA GLY A 172 4.15 -1.87 18.37
C GLY A 172 4.00 -3.35 18.03
N GLY A 173 3.78 -3.64 16.82
CA GLY A 173 3.61 -4.98 16.27
C GLY A 173 2.51 -5.00 15.22
N ASP A 174 1.77 -3.89 15.12
CA ASP A 174 0.75 -3.76 14.10
C ASP A 174 1.41 -3.67 12.73
N THR A 175 1.03 -4.56 11.81
CA THR A 175 1.44 -4.51 10.41
C THR A 175 0.35 -3.87 9.58
N PHE A 176 0.75 -3.23 8.48
CA PHE A 176 -0.16 -2.65 7.51
C PHE A 176 0.43 -2.73 6.11
N ILE A 177 -0.45 -2.78 5.11
CA ILE A 177 -0.06 -2.89 3.72
C ILE A 177 -0.22 -1.52 3.06
N VAL A 178 0.84 -1.09 2.37
CA VAL A 178 0.82 0.09 1.51
C VAL A 178 0.69 -0.38 0.08
N GLN A 179 -0.42 -0.04 -0.55
CA GLN A 179 -0.74 -0.37 -1.92
C GLN A 179 0.18 0.38 -2.91
N PRO A 180 0.39 -0.15 -4.12
CA PRO A 180 1.13 0.55 -5.16
C PRO A 180 0.54 1.93 -5.44
N ALA A 181 1.37 2.85 -5.89
CA ALA A 181 0.92 4.13 -6.39
C ALA A 181 0.03 3.92 -7.63
N ILE A 182 -0.91 4.83 -7.84
CA ILE A 182 -1.80 4.81 -9.01
C ILE A 182 -1.44 6.01 -9.86
N GLY A 183 -0.87 5.75 -11.04
CA GLY A 183 -0.52 6.76 -12.03
C GLY A 183 -1.68 7.14 -12.94
N LYS A 184 -1.37 7.64 -14.13
CA LYS A 184 -2.35 8.05 -15.14
C LYS A 184 -2.15 7.27 -16.42
N LEU A 185 -3.21 6.68 -16.96
CA LEU A 185 -3.15 6.02 -18.26
C LEU A 185 -3.19 7.07 -19.40
N THR A 186 -2.37 6.86 -20.43
CA THR A 186 -2.44 7.63 -21.67
C THR A 186 -3.60 7.10 -22.52
N PRO A 187 -4.15 7.86 -23.49
CA PRO A 187 -5.23 7.35 -24.35
C PRO A 187 -4.90 6.07 -25.13
N LEU A 188 -3.61 5.76 -25.30
CA LEU A 188 -3.15 4.58 -26.03
C LEU A 188 -3.40 3.24 -25.29
N TRP A 189 -3.69 3.28 -23.99
CA TRP A 189 -3.98 2.05 -23.22
C TRP A 189 -5.11 1.20 -23.83
N LEU A 190 -6.03 1.82 -24.58
CA LEU A 190 -7.10 1.12 -25.26
C LEU A 190 -6.60 0.15 -26.34
N GLU A 191 -5.40 0.37 -26.87
CA GLU A 191 -4.76 -0.53 -27.84
C GLU A 191 -4.43 -1.89 -27.24
N LEU A 192 -4.23 -1.95 -25.91
CA LEU A 192 -4.00 -3.20 -25.18
C LEU A 192 -5.21 -4.15 -25.23
N PHE A 193 -6.40 -3.63 -25.49
CA PHE A 193 -7.60 -4.42 -25.73
C PHE A 193 -7.85 -4.71 -27.22
N GLY A 194 -6.86 -4.48 -28.06
CA GLY A 194 -7.00 -4.63 -29.51
C GLY A 194 -7.88 -3.54 -30.17
N ILE A 195 -8.20 -2.48 -29.46
CA ILE A 195 -9.01 -1.36 -29.95
C ILE A 195 -8.08 -0.32 -30.54
N ARG A 196 -7.92 -0.33 -31.87
CA ARG A 196 -7.19 0.72 -32.57
C ARG A 196 -8.02 2.01 -32.58
N THR A 197 -7.47 3.06 -31.99
CA THR A 197 -8.12 4.37 -31.83
C THR A 197 -8.60 5.02 -33.13
N SER A 198 -8.00 4.66 -34.26
CA SER A 198 -8.38 5.16 -35.58
C SER A 198 -9.72 4.62 -36.15
N ASN A 199 -10.28 3.53 -35.58
CA ASN A 199 -11.45 2.85 -36.12
C ASN A 199 -12.53 2.47 -35.08
N ALA A 200 -12.47 3.01 -33.86
CA ALA A 200 -13.41 2.67 -32.79
C ALA A 200 -14.88 3.03 -33.10
N ARG A 201 -15.15 3.83 -34.10
CA ARG A 201 -16.52 4.20 -34.54
C ARG A 201 -17.13 3.26 -35.58
N LEU A 202 -16.40 2.31 -36.19
CA LEU A 202 -16.88 1.63 -37.39
C LEU A 202 -16.95 0.11 -37.36
N ARG A 203 -16.50 -0.58 -36.30
CA ARG A 203 -16.69 -2.01 -36.16
C ARG A 203 -17.62 -2.37 -34.99
N GLN A 204 -18.85 -1.95 -35.08
CA GLN A 204 -19.96 -2.78 -34.59
C GLN A 204 -19.97 -4.04 -35.50
N THR A 205 -19.18 -5.01 -35.10
CA THR A 205 -19.18 -6.33 -35.73
C THR A 205 -20.56 -6.92 -35.47
N ARG A 206 -21.35 -6.99 -36.53
CA ARG A 206 -22.66 -7.64 -36.54
C ARG A 206 -22.47 -9.13 -36.35
N SER A 207 -22.25 -9.54 -35.13
CA SER A 207 -22.25 -10.98 -34.73
C SER A 207 -23.67 -11.34 -34.34
N LEU A 208 -24.21 -12.31 -35.05
CA LEU A 208 -25.48 -12.98 -34.71
C LEU A 208 -25.19 -14.05 -33.66
N SER A 209 -24.97 -13.67 -32.41
CA SER A 209 -24.82 -14.62 -31.31
C SER A 209 -26.08 -14.70 -30.46
N ASP A 210 -26.33 -15.90 -29.95
CA ASP A 210 -27.54 -16.25 -29.19
C ASP A 210 -27.63 -15.61 -27.79
N GLU A 211 -26.55 -14.92 -27.33
CA GLU A 211 -26.38 -14.39 -25.98
C GLU A 211 -25.93 -12.92 -26.02
N GLY A 212 -26.86 -12.00 -26.22
CA GLY A 212 -26.57 -10.56 -26.17
C GLY A 212 -27.78 -9.76 -25.74
N ASP A 213 -27.53 -8.51 -25.30
CA ASP A 213 -28.59 -7.57 -24.99
C ASP A 213 -29.33 -7.14 -26.23
N PHE A 214 -30.65 -7.00 -26.14
CA PHE A 214 -31.48 -6.53 -27.24
C PHE A 214 -31.06 -5.11 -27.68
N PHE A 215 -30.51 -5.01 -28.88
CA PHE A 215 -30.06 -3.73 -29.43
C PHE A 215 -31.16 -3.00 -30.21
N GLY A 216 -31.96 -3.76 -30.98
CA GLY A 216 -32.97 -3.15 -31.83
C GLY A 216 -33.62 -4.12 -32.83
N LEU A 217 -34.39 -3.56 -33.73
CA LEU A 217 -35.03 -4.29 -34.80
C LEU A 217 -34.52 -3.80 -36.16
N ARG A 218 -34.21 -4.73 -37.07
CA ARG A 218 -33.88 -4.41 -38.47
C ARG A 218 -34.67 -5.26 -39.45
N ALA A 219 -34.76 -4.84 -40.70
CA ALA A 219 -35.36 -5.64 -41.76
C ALA A 219 -34.61 -6.94 -41.96
N TYR A 220 -35.35 -8.01 -42.23
CA TYR A 220 -34.81 -9.34 -42.54
C TYR A 220 -34.01 -9.31 -43.84
N ARG A 221 -32.92 -10.07 -43.89
CA ARG A 221 -32.10 -10.29 -45.06
C ARG A 221 -31.96 -11.78 -45.34
N PRO A 222 -31.90 -12.22 -46.60
CA PRO A 222 -31.62 -13.61 -46.95
C PRO A 222 -30.33 -14.07 -46.25
N GLY A 223 -30.42 -15.19 -45.49
CA GLY A 223 -29.33 -15.72 -44.68
C GLY A 223 -29.47 -15.45 -43.18
N ASP A 224 -30.43 -14.64 -42.75
CA ASP A 224 -30.74 -14.46 -41.34
C ASP A 224 -31.53 -15.67 -40.78
N SER A 225 -31.25 -16.03 -39.52
CA SER A 225 -31.94 -17.14 -38.86
C SER A 225 -33.42 -16.77 -38.59
N PRO A 226 -34.37 -17.63 -38.97
CA PRO A 226 -35.80 -17.43 -38.68
C PRO A 226 -36.14 -17.32 -37.20
N ARG A 227 -35.29 -17.86 -36.31
CA ARG A 227 -35.48 -17.80 -34.84
C ARG A 227 -35.52 -16.37 -34.30
N TRP A 228 -34.90 -15.43 -35.01
CA TRP A 228 -34.76 -14.05 -34.57
C TRP A 228 -35.87 -13.16 -35.08
N ILE A 229 -36.85 -13.66 -35.86
CA ILE A 229 -37.95 -12.89 -36.35
C ILE A 229 -38.82 -12.39 -35.21
N HIS A 230 -39.03 -11.08 -35.12
CA HIS A 230 -39.93 -10.46 -34.18
C HIS A 230 -41.32 -10.38 -34.74
N TRP A 231 -42.06 -11.48 -34.72
CA TRP A 231 -43.35 -11.66 -35.36
C TRP A 231 -44.35 -10.52 -35.09
N ARG A 232 -44.42 -10.00 -33.86
CA ARG A 232 -45.30 -8.88 -33.52
C ARG A 232 -44.99 -7.59 -34.23
N SER A 233 -43.71 -7.26 -34.45
CA SER A 233 -43.31 -6.07 -35.18
C SER A 233 -43.39 -6.27 -36.68
N SER A 234 -43.13 -7.49 -37.17
CA SER A 234 -43.26 -7.85 -38.56
C SER A 234 -44.73 -7.72 -39.02
N ALA A 235 -45.70 -8.21 -38.22
CA ALA A 235 -47.11 -8.08 -38.51
C ALA A 235 -47.62 -6.65 -38.52
N ARG A 236 -46.97 -5.71 -37.81
CA ARG A 236 -47.33 -4.28 -37.83
C ARG A 236 -46.76 -3.51 -38.99
N ARG A 237 -45.60 -3.93 -39.50
CA ARG A 237 -44.86 -3.20 -40.55
C ARG A 237 -45.04 -3.78 -41.92
N ASP A 238 -45.71 -4.91 -42.00
CA ASP A 238 -45.88 -5.69 -43.24
C ASP A 238 -44.54 -6.10 -43.89
N GLU A 239 -43.48 -6.11 -43.08
CA GLU A 239 -42.12 -6.49 -43.46
C GLU A 239 -41.53 -7.41 -42.42
N LEU A 240 -40.78 -8.43 -42.83
CA LEU A 240 -40.07 -9.30 -41.87
C LEU A 240 -38.97 -8.53 -41.14
N VAL A 241 -39.10 -8.47 -39.83
CA VAL A 241 -38.17 -7.75 -38.92
C VAL A 241 -37.54 -8.73 -37.97
N ILE A 242 -36.23 -8.67 -37.82
CA ILE A 242 -35.47 -9.51 -36.86
C ILE A 242 -34.98 -8.71 -35.67
N LYS A 243 -34.87 -9.40 -34.57
CA LYS A 243 -34.19 -8.90 -33.36
C LYS A 243 -32.70 -8.86 -33.63
N GLN A 244 -32.09 -7.72 -33.38
CA GLN A 244 -30.66 -7.54 -33.40
C GLN A 244 -30.17 -7.52 -31.95
N PHE A 245 -29.26 -8.40 -31.64
CA PHE A 245 -28.61 -8.42 -30.32
C PHE A 245 -27.23 -7.76 -30.46
N GLN A 246 -26.87 -7.01 -29.46
CA GLN A 246 -25.51 -6.54 -29.29
C GLN A 246 -24.79 -7.59 -28.46
N GLN A 247 -23.82 -8.28 -29.05
CA GLN A 247 -22.88 -9.04 -28.28
C GLN A 247 -22.20 -8.04 -27.34
N ALA A 248 -22.38 -8.20 -26.04
CA ALA A 248 -21.49 -7.58 -25.09
C ALA A 248 -20.12 -8.18 -25.39
N ASP A 249 -19.31 -7.51 -26.18
CA ASP A 249 -17.88 -7.83 -26.25
C ASP A 249 -17.40 -7.72 -24.79
N SER A 250 -17.35 -8.83 -24.11
CA SER A 250 -16.74 -8.92 -22.79
C SER A 250 -15.27 -8.63 -23.01
N ARG A 251 -14.93 -7.35 -22.89
CA ARG A 251 -13.55 -6.87 -23.02
C ARG A 251 -12.78 -7.40 -21.83
N GLU A 252 -12.36 -8.63 -21.95
CA GLU A 252 -11.56 -9.29 -20.93
C GLU A 252 -10.08 -9.16 -21.28
N LEU A 253 -9.33 -8.61 -20.33
CA LEU A 253 -7.89 -8.49 -20.42
C LEU A 253 -7.28 -9.42 -19.36
N ILE A 254 -6.45 -10.34 -19.78
CA ILE A 254 -5.66 -11.17 -18.90
C ILE A 254 -4.25 -10.59 -18.86
N VAL A 255 -3.79 -10.26 -17.67
CA VAL A 255 -2.45 -9.71 -17.41
C VAL A 255 -1.64 -10.73 -16.65
N LEU A 256 -0.47 -11.07 -17.18
CA LEU A 256 0.54 -11.84 -16.46
C LEU A 256 1.65 -10.89 -16.03
N LEU A 257 1.84 -10.74 -14.72
CA LEU A 257 2.92 -9.95 -14.14
C LEU A 257 4.11 -10.88 -13.84
N ASP A 258 5.23 -10.62 -14.51
CA ASP A 258 6.50 -11.32 -14.33
C ASP A 258 7.56 -10.36 -13.78
N LEU A 259 8.01 -10.63 -12.56
CA LEU A 259 8.98 -9.79 -11.83
C LEU A 259 10.38 -10.40 -11.82
N PHE A 260 10.60 -11.52 -12.51
CA PHE A 260 11.87 -12.23 -12.48
C PHE A 260 12.93 -11.49 -13.30
N PRO A 261 14.19 -11.36 -12.81
CA PRO A 261 15.26 -10.67 -13.51
C PRO A 261 15.80 -11.48 -14.70
N SER A 262 16.39 -10.79 -15.69
CA SER A 262 16.98 -11.44 -16.87
C SER A 262 18.32 -12.11 -16.60
N SER A 263 19.02 -11.73 -15.52
CA SER A 263 20.37 -12.24 -15.17
C SER A 263 20.56 -12.22 -13.65
N SER A 264 21.61 -12.91 -13.18
CA SER A 264 22.02 -12.84 -11.77
C SER A 264 22.31 -11.39 -11.38
N LEU A 265 21.62 -10.94 -10.31
CA LEU A 265 21.67 -9.53 -9.89
C LEU A 265 22.94 -9.26 -9.08
N ASP A 266 23.89 -8.55 -9.68
CA ASP A 266 24.91 -7.84 -8.92
C ASP A 266 24.29 -6.65 -8.20
N GLN A 267 24.94 -6.17 -7.12
CA GLN A 267 24.38 -5.08 -6.29
C GLN A 267 23.97 -3.82 -7.09
N GLN A 268 24.74 -3.44 -8.12
CA GLN A 268 24.42 -2.30 -8.98
C GLN A 268 23.18 -2.52 -9.86
N HIS A 269 22.90 -3.74 -10.26
CA HIS A 269 21.72 -4.09 -11.06
C HIS A 269 20.46 -4.26 -10.23
N ARG A 270 20.59 -4.54 -8.91
CA ARG A 270 19.45 -4.68 -8.00
C ARG A 270 18.60 -3.41 -7.89
N ASP A 271 19.24 -2.25 -7.74
CA ASP A 271 18.53 -0.96 -7.63
C ASP A 271 17.76 -0.62 -8.91
N SER A 272 18.35 -0.92 -10.07
CA SER A 272 17.69 -0.72 -11.37
C SER A 272 16.53 -1.68 -11.55
N HIS A 273 16.72 -2.96 -11.25
CA HIS A 273 15.69 -3.97 -11.33
C HIS A 273 14.50 -3.62 -10.41
N GLN A 274 14.76 -3.20 -9.19
CA GLN A 274 13.73 -2.80 -8.24
C GLN A 274 12.88 -1.63 -8.73
N LYS A 275 13.48 -0.67 -9.47
CA LYS A 275 12.73 0.41 -10.12
C LYS A 275 11.81 -0.11 -11.22
N HIS A 276 12.27 -1.09 -12.01
CA HIS A 276 11.47 -1.70 -13.07
C HIS A 276 10.34 -2.55 -12.49
N GLU A 277 10.60 -3.25 -11.38
CA GLU A 277 9.61 -4.00 -10.61
C GLU A 277 8.50 -3.07 -10.10
N GLU A 278 8.87 -1.97 -9.43
CA GLU A 278 7.91 -0.98 -8.96
C GLU A 278 7.09 -0.38 -10.11
N LEU A 279 7.73 -0.09 -11.25
CA LEU A 279 7.06 0.47 -12.42
C LEU A 279 6.05 -0.52 -13.03
N ALA A 280 6.42 -1.80 -13.12
CA ALA A 280 5.54 -2.86 -13.62
C ALA A 280 4.31 -3.04 -12.72
N ILE A 281 4.53 -3.10 -11.41
CA ILE A 281 3.45 -3.23 -10.41
C ILE A 281 2.53 -2.00 -10.44
N GLU A 282 3.10 -0.79 -10.49
CA GLU A 282 2.35 0.46 -10.55
C GLU A 282 1.49 0.56 -11.83
N PHE A 283 2.02 0.10 -12.96
CA PHE A 283 1.26 0.03 -14.22
C PHE A 283 0.06 -0.90 -14.11
N VAL A 284 0.26 -2.13 -13.64
CA VAL A 284 -0.83 -3.12 -13.48
C VAL A 284 -1.86 -2.63 -12.48
N ALA A 285 -1.43 -2.04 -11.36
CA ALA A 285 -2.32 -1.44 -10.36
C ALA A 285 -3.16 -0.28 -10.95
N THR A 286 -2.53 0.58 -11.74
CA THR A 286 -3.21 1.70 -12.42
C THR A 286 -4.24 1.20 -13.42
N LEU A 287 -3.86 0.21 -14.24
CA LEU A 287 -4.74 -0.40 -15.24
C LEU A 287 -5.96 -1.06 -14.59
N ALA A 288 -5.74 -1.87 -13.55
CA ALA A 288 -6.80 -2.54 -12.81
C ALA A 288 -7.75 -1.55 -12.13
N SER A 289 -7.21 -0.52 -11.48
CA SER A 289 -8.01 0.54 -10.85
C SER A 289 -8.84 1.33 -11.86
N HIS A 290 -8.27 1.62 -13.02
CA HIS A 290 -8.98 2.33 -14.09
C HIS A 290 -10.12 1.50 -14.66
N ILE A 291 -9.88 0.23 -15.00
CA ILE A 291 -10.91 -0.68 -15.51
C ILE A 291 -12.03 -0.86 -14.47
N ALA A 292 -11.69 -1.10 -13.21
CA ALA A 292 -12.66 -1.25 -12.13
C ALA A 292 -13.49 0.02 -11.85
N SER A 293 -12.97 1.20 -12.19
CA SER A 293 -13.67 2.48 -11.99
C SER A 293 -14.50 2.91 -13.20
N SER A 294 -14.10 2.55 -14.42
CA SER A 294 -14.71 2.99 -15.66
C SER A 294 -15.79 2.05 -16.18
N ASN A 295 -15.97 0.89 -15.57
CA ASN A 295 -16.87 -0.18 -16.04
C ASN A 295 -16.63 -0.57 -17.53
N PHE A 296 -15.37 -0.40 -17.97
CA PHE A 296 -14.97 -0.57 -19.37
C PHE A 296 -14.85 -2.03 -19.81
N GLY A 297 -14.54 -2.91 -18.88
CA GLY A 297 -14.29 -4.33 -19.14
C GLY A 297 -13.96 -5.12 -17.87
N VAL A 298 -13.35 -6.26 -18.08
CA VAL A 298 -12.93 -7.19 -17.01
C VAL A 298 -11.43 -7.35 -17.08
N ILE A 299 -10.77 -7.32 -15.95
CA ILE A 299 -9.34 -7.65 -15.85
C ILE A 299 -9.13 -8.82 -14.92
N THR A 300 -8.28 -9.75 -15.34
CA THR A 300 -7.75 -10.84 -14.52
C THR A 300 -6.25 -10.71 -14.49
N VAL A 301 -5.66 -10.76 -13.29
CA VAL A 301 -4.22 -10.62 -13.13
C VAL A 301 -3.66 -11.92 -12.56
N ALA A 302 -2.69 -12.50 -13.28
CA ALA A 302 -1.83 -13.56 -12.79
C ALA A 302 -0.50 -12.96 -12.35
N ILE A 303 0.02 -13.36 -11.21
CA ILE A 303 1.28 -12.89 -10.66
C ILE A 303 2.23 -14.07 -10.59
N ALA A 304 3.37 -13.96 -11.26
CA ALA A 304 4.43 -14.95 -11.24
C ALA A 304 5.47 -14.61 -10.17
N ASP A 305 5.07 -14.74 -8.90
CA ASP A 305 5.94 -14.58 -7.73
C ASP A 305 6.30 -15.94 -7.11
N ALA A 306 6.80 -15.97 -5.88
CA ALA A 306 7.19 -17.20 -5.18
C ALA A 306 6.07 -18.25 -5.15
N GLU A 307 4.81 -17.80 -4.99
CA GLU A 307 3.61 -18.64 -5.09
C GLU A 307 2.69 -18.06 -6.19
N PRO A 308 2.76 -18.59 -7.43
CA PRO A 308 1.97 -18.05 -8.53
C PRO A 308 0.48 -18.05 -8.22
N THR A 309 -0.15 -16.90 -8.39
CA THR A 309 -1.55 -16.71 -8.06
C THR A 309 -2.31 -16.04 -9.20
N ILE A 310 -3.59 -16.40 -9.34
CA ILE A 310 -4.51 -15.74 -10.25
C ILE A 310 -5.56 -15.04 -9.42
N THR A 311 -5.80 -13.77 -9.72
CA THR A 311 -6.92 -13.04 -9.14
C THR A 311 -8.20 -13.37 -9.92
N GLY A 312 -9.33 -13.39 -9.23
CA GLY A 312 -10.61 -13.52 -9.93
C GLY A 312 -10.88 -12.34 -10.88
N ARG A 313 -11.94 -12.46 -11.66
CA ARG A 313 -12.39 -11.42 -12.61
C ARG A 313 -12.75 -10.14 -11.88
N ILE A 314 -12.05 -9.06 -12.15
CA ILE A 314 -12.21 -7.77 -11.49
C ILE A 314 -13.02 -6.84 -12.37
N GLN A 315 -14.16 -6.39 -11.85
CA GLN A 315 -15.10 -5.49 -12.52
C GLN A 315 -15.46 -4.28 -11.65
N SER A 316 -15.19 -4.34 -10.35
CA SER A 316 -15.62 -3.31 -9.40
C SER A 316 -14.48 -2.84 -8.50
N ARG A 317 -14.63 -1.62 -7.94
CA ARG A 317 -13.66 -1.05 -7.00
C ARG A 317 -13.43 -1.89 -5.75
N SER A 318 -14.46 -2.58 -5.26
CA SER A 318 -14.31 -3.44 -4.08
C SER A 318 -13.44 -4.66 -4.36
N GLN A 319 -13.53 -5.21 -5.58
CA GLN A 319 -12.69 -6.33 -6.01
C GLN A 319 -11.25 -5.87 -6.29
N SER A 320 -11.05 -4.66 -6.83
CA SER A 320 -9.71 -4.12 -7.11
C SER A 320 -8.88 -3.90 -5.85
N SER A 321 -9.50 -3.61 -4.69
CA SER A 321 -8.77 -3.43 -3.43
C SER A 321 -7.98 -4.68 -3.03
N GLY A 322 -8.59 -5.87 -3.13
CA GLY A 322 -7.90 -7.14 -2.84
C GLY A 322 -6.74 -7.43 -3.80
N LEU A 323 -6.89 -7.05 -5.08
CA LEU A 323 -5.77 -7.13 -6.03
C LEU A 323 -4.64 -6.17 -5.65
N LEU A 324 -4.96 -4.91 -5.29
CA LEU A 324 -3.95 -3.93 -4.90
C LEU A 324 -3.15 -4.36 -3.67
N ASP A 325 -3.82 -4.99 -2.70
CA ASP A 325 -3.14 -5.57 -1.53
C ASP A 325 -2.22 -6.74 -1.93
N ARG A 326 -2.66 -7.58 -2.88
CA ARG A 326 -1.83 -8.67 -3.40
C ARG A 326 -0.64 -8.16 -4.21
N LEU A 327 -0.85 -7.15 -5.07
CA LEU A 327 0.23 -6.49 -5.82
C LEU A 327 1.23 -5.79 -4.89
N ALA A 328 0.77 -5.26 -3.75
CA ALA A 328 1.65 -4.67 -2.75
C ALA A 328 2.62 -5.69 -2.14
N LEU A 329 2.23 -6.94 -2.03
CA LEU A 329 3.04 -8.03 -1.48
C LEU A 329 3.83 -8.78 -2.55
N ALA A 330 3.57 -8.51 -3.84
CA ALA A 330 4.28 -9.16 -4.94
C ALA A 330 5.74 -8.69 -4.96
N HIS A 331 6.65 -9.62 -5.10
CA HIS A 331 8.09 -9.37 -5.20
C HIS A 331 8.76 -10.44 -6.05
N CYS A 332 9.96 -10.14 -6.53
CA CYS A 332 10.76 -11.10 -7.26
C CYS A 332 11.03 -12.35 -6.40
N GLY A 333 10.68 -13.53 -6.91
CA GLY A 333 11.00 -14.81 -6.28
C GLY A 333 12.44 -15.27 -6.55
N GLU A 334 12.90 -16.27 -5.80
CA GLU A 334 14.23 -16.89 -6.02
C GLU A 334 14.28 -17.74 -7.30
N GLU A 335 13.13 -18.27 -7.74
CA GLU A 335 12.99 -19.11 -8.92
C GLU A 335 12.06 -18.49 -9.97
N ASP A 336 12.32 -18.78 -11.22
CA ASP A 336 11.44 -18.39 -12.33
C ASP A 336 10.13 -19.20 -12.30
N LYS A 337 9.04 -18.58 -11.95
CA LYS A 337 7.70 -19.22 -11.82
C LYS A 337 6.74 -18.85 -12.96
N ILE A 338 7.21 -18.19 -14.02
CA ILE A 338 6.34 -17.76 -15.13
C ILE A 338 5.61 -18.94 -15.79
N GLN A 339 6.27 -20.10 -15.94
CA GLN A 339 5.61 -21.29 -16.50
C GLN A 339 4.51 -21.83 -15.60
N SER A 340 4.73 -21.83 -14.30
CA SER A 340 3.71 -22.22 -13.34
C SER A 340 2.50 -21.28 -13.41
N ALA A 341 2.72 -19.99 -13.52
CA ALA A 341 1.65 -19.00 -13.69
C ALA A 341 0.90 -19.18 -15.02
N LEU A 342 1.61 -19.44 -16.12
CA LEU A 342 0.99 -19.76 -17.42
C LEU A 342 0.14 -21.04 -17.35
N SER A 343 0.63 -22.10 -16.71
CA SER A 343 -0.11 -23.35 -16.55
C SER A 343 -1.38 -23.18 -15.72
N LEU A 344 -1.37 -22.29 -14.74
CA LEU A 344 -2.57 -21.92 -13.98
C LEU A 344 -3.58 -21.18 -14.86
N LEU A 345 -3.11 -20.25 -15.70
CA LEU A 345 -3.97 -19.54 -16.66
C LEU A 345 -4.62 -20.51 -17.67
N GLU A 346 -3.88 -21.50 -18.17
CA GLU A 346 -4.41 -22.54 -19.08
C GLU A 346 -5.53 -23.38 -18.45
N ARG A 347 -5.42 -23.66 -17.16
CA ARG A 347 -6.46 -24.40 -16.42
C ARG A 347 -7.71 -23.58 -16.20
N GLU A 348 -7.55 -22.30 -15.91
CA GLU A 348 -8.67 -21.39 -15.60
C GLU A 348 -9.40 -20.94 -16.89
N PHE A 349 -8.66 -20.69 -17.98
CA PHE A 349 -9.19 -20.12 -19.21
C PHE A 349 -9.01 -21.10 -20.39
N ARG A 350 -10.13 -21.59 -20.96
CA ARG A 350 -10.10 -22.45 -22.15
C ARG A 350 -9.64 -21.72 -23.42
N ARG A 351 -9.85 -20.42 -23.51
CA ARG A 351 -9.38 -19.54 -24.59
C ARG A 351 -8.95 -18.22 -24.02
N VAL A 352 -7.75 -17.80 -24.34
CA VAL A 352 -7.21 -16.49 -24.00
C VAL A 352 -7.13 -15.68 -25.27
N GLU A 353 -7.98 -14.66 -25.39
CA GLU A 353 -8.02 -13.83 -26.60
C GLU A 353 -7.06 -12.65 -26.50
N ASN A 354 -6.91 -12.07 -25.30
CA ASN A 354 -6.05 -10.92 -25.04
C ASN A 354 -5.18 -11.19 -23.79
N LEU A 355 -4.01 -11.75 -24.01
CA LEU A 355 -2.99 -11.93 -22.98
C LEU A 355 -1.95 -10.83 -23.09
N MET A 356 -1.75 -10.09 -22.01
CA MET A 356 -0.69 -9.12 -21.87
C MET A 356 0.30 -9.63 -20.81
N VAL A 357 1.57 -9.68 -21.15
CA VAL A 357 2.65 -9.98 -20.23
C VAL A 357 3.36 -8.67 -19.91
N VAL A 358 3.39 -8.31 -18.64
CA VAL A 358 4.17 -7.19 -18.10
C VAL A 358 5.36 -7.79 -17.38
N SER A 359 6.55 -7.57 -17.91
CA SER A 359 7.77 -8.22 -17.42
C SER A 359 8.88 -7.20 -17.16
N THR A 360 9.76 -7.53 -16.24
CA THR A 360 11.02 -6.80 -15.98
C THR A 360 12.18 -7.27 -16.86
N ARG A 361 11.93 -8.22 -17.76
CA ARG A 361 12.93 -8.78 -18.70
C ARG A 361 12.41 -8.75 -20.14
N PRO A 362 13.32 -8.69 -21.14
CA PRO A 362 12.93 -8.71 -22.54
C PRO A 362 12.38 -10.07 -22.97
N GLN A 363 11.46 -10.08 -23.91
CA GLN A 363 10.83 -11.29 -24.44
C GLN A 363 11.85 -12.33 -24.96
N VAL A 364 12.96 -11.86 -25.54
CA VAL A 364 14.02 -12.72 -26.07
C VAL A 364 14.68 -13.55 -24.96
N ALA A 365 14.87 -12.98 -23.78
CA ALA A 365 15.44 -13.68 -22.64
C ALA A 365 14.52 -14.83 -22.16
N PHE A 366 13.23 -14.62 -22.21
CA PHE A 366 12.23 -15.65 -21.91
C PHE A 366 12.24 -16.78 -22.97
N GLN A 367 12.25 -16.42 -24.26
CA GLN A 367 12.27 -17.39 -25.36
C GLN A 367 13.51 -18.28 -25.37
N SER A 368 14.67 -17.75 -25.00
CA SER A 368 15.92 -18.51 -24.96
C SER A 368 15.99 -19.53 -23.82
N GLN A 369 15.27 -19.30 -22.73
CA GLN A 369 15.26 -20.17 -21.55
C GLN A 369 14.20 -21.27 -21.61
N HIS A 370 13.18 -21.13 -22.48
CA HIS A 370 12.03 -22.01 -22.50
C HIS A 370 11.82 -22.62 -23.88
N ASN A 371 11.95 -23.94 -23.95
CA ASN A 371 11.84 -24.72 -25.18
C ASN A 371 10.39 -24.79 -25.70
N GLU A 372 10.22 -24.92 -27.00
CA GLU A 372 9.05 -24.71 -27.86
C GLU A 372 7.72 -25.39 -27.48
N ASN A 373 7.64 -26.27 -26.48
CA ASN A 373 6.51 -27.19 -26.35
C ASN A 373 5.32 -26.71 -25.51
N THR A 374 5.41 -25.58 -24.76
CA THR A 374 4.37 -25.28 -23.79
C THR A 374 3.45 -24.10 -24.16
N ALA A 375 3.72 -23.37 -25.24
CA ALA A 375 3.07 -22.06 -25.40
C ALA A 375 2.57 -21.71 -26.82
N ILE A 376 2.48 -22.66 -27.76
CA ILE A 376 2.11 -22.36 -29.15
C ILE A 376 0.73 -21.68 -29.28
N ILE A 377 -0.19 -21.96 -28.38
CA ILE A 377 -1.55 -21.39 -28.42
C ILE A 377 -1.56 -19.92 -27.94
N PHE A 378 -0.73 -19.58 -26.97
CA PHE A 378 -0.67 -18.23 -26.38
C PHE A 378 0.14 -17.23 -27.22
N TRP A 379 1.14 -17.70 -27.96
CA TRP A 379 2.11 -16.82 -28.66
C TRP A 379 1.50 -15.96 -29.77
N ARG A 380 0.39 -16.34 -30.36
CA ARG A 380 -0.23 -15.59 -31.47
C ARG A 380 -1.01 -14.35 -31.05
N SER A 381 -1.44 -14.27 -29.78
CA SER A 381 -2.26 -13.14 -29.28
C SER A 381 -1.62 -12.43 -28.06
N MET A 382 -0.35 -12.70 -27.78
CA MET A 382 0.32 -12.18 -26.60
C MET A 382 0.98 -10.84 -26.89
N THR A 383 0.69 -9.86 -26.06
CA THR A 383 1.40 -8.55 -26.06
C THR A 383 2.43 -8.57 -24.90
N TRP A 384 3.69 -8.44 -25.26
CA TRP A 384 4.78 -8.36 -24.27
C TRP A 384 5.16 -6.89 -24.03
N LEU A 385 5.15 -6.47 -22.77
CA LEU A 385 5.55 -5.13 -22.34
C LEU A 385 6.75 -5.26 -21.39
N ASP A 386 7.87 -4.71 -21.83
CA ASP A 386 9.12 -4.75 -21.06
C ASP A 386 9.27 -3.44 -20.25
N ALA A 387 9.27 -3.59 -18.93
CA ALA A 387 9.48 -2.46 -18.02
C ALA A 387 10.90 -1.89 -18.12
N SER A 388 11.90 -2.72 -18.44
CA SER A 388 13.30 -2.30 -18.57
C SER A 388 13.56 -1.52 -19.85
N ALA A 389 12.86 -1.81 -20.93
CA ALA A 389 12.95 -1.12 -22.21
C ALA A 389 12.14 0.19 -22.26
N GLY A 390 11.36 0.48 -21.22
CA GLY A 390 10.53 1.69 -21.17
C GLY A 390 9.24 1.60 -21.98
N ASP A 391 8.81 0.40 -22.40
CA ASP A 391 7.58 0.23 -23.17
C ASP A 391 6.33 0.70 -22.43
N LEU A 392 6.34 0.61 -21.11
CA LEU A 392 5.21 1.01 -20.26
C LEU A 392 4.92 2.51 -20.34
N THR A 393 5.94 3.34 -20.56
CA THR A 393 5.78 4.82 -20.63
C THR A 393 4.91 5.29 -21.78
N LYS A 394 4.70 4.46 -22.81
CA LYS A 394 3.77 4.74 -23.91
C LYS A 394 2.31 4.74 -23.44
N TYR A 395 1.99 3.87 -22.50
CA TYR A 395 0.62 3.61 -22.07
C TYR A 395 0.28 4.28 -20.74
N PHE A 396 1.29 4.72 -19.99
CA PHE A 396 1.13 5.11 -18.61
C PHE A 396 2.17 6.16 -18.19
N ALA A 397 1.74 7.12 -17.39
CA ALA A 397 2.60 8.04 -16.66
C ALA A 397 2.58 7.65 -15.17
N PRO A 398 3.73 7.30 -14.57
CA PRO A 398 3.81 6.95 -13.16
C PRO A 398 3.35 8.11 -12.26
N ALA A 399 2.95 7.79 -11.03
CA ALA A 399 2.62 8.79 -10.04
C ALA A 399 3.90 9.56 -9.63
N GLU A 400 3.82 10.88 -9.54
CA GLU A 400 4.89 11.76 -9.09
C GLU A 400 5.18 11.62 -7.59
#